data_5d54f910b97786247bb590d65085526a
#
_entry.id   5d54f910b97786247bb590d65085526a
#
_cell.length_a   1.000
_cell.length_b   1.000
_cell.length_c   1.000
_cell.angle_alpha   90.00
_cell.angle_beta   90.00
_cell.angle_gamma   90.00
#
_symmetry.space_group_name_H-M   'P 1'
#
loop_
_entity.id
_entity.type
_entity.pdbx_description
1 polymer ?
#
loop_
_entity_poly.entity_id
_entity_poly.type
_entity_poly.pdbx_seq_one_letter_code
_entity_poly.pdbx_strand_id
1 'polypeptide(L)'
;YKRQVLACGGDPTHFGKDADGSDINLIADGVYDRGKTIDIGAQGLNGWLWGLITLDSMKYNIPAGSSYTRTEMIKKILSFQLPDDGFNLRFAQGSTADPDITAMAIQALAPYYRNSTFNVKDPVDKALDCLSKLQLDTGDFRSWGTRNSESVSQIIVSLCSIGVDPQNDSRFIKNGINLLDALFYYQQEDGGFAHSYESDPGNPSAIPGESNSIATDQALLALVAVWRQAQGMSILYDFRPGSVSAKILTPEESEVSFAGSYEFTEADQQQADALPQKLTTENDAEVTALLNKLKMSRDFDGYDTYMTKLTQAKSDIDALYAEIESINADIESQIVPMTDPGLGEKPTVDRLVKRYKALSDHDKELVENWDAVLAVKAQMDAAQRTLFLIIGGAVVIMVAATVVVRRRRESK
;
A
#
# COMPACT_ATOMS: atom_id res chain seq x y z
N TYR A 1 1.03 10.94 3.64
CA TYR A 1 2.10 10.87 2.63
C TYR A 1 3.26 9.95 3.05
N LYS A 2 3.73 10.00 4.34
CA LYS A 2 4.89 9.23 4.81
C LYS A 2 4.71 7.72 4.68
N ARG A 3 3.53 7.19 5.02
CA ARG A 3 3.19 5.76 4.83
C ARG A 3 3.19 5.38 3.34
N GLN A 4 2.65 6.24 2.49
CA GLN A 4 2.61 6.02 1.04
C GLN A 4 4.01 6.00 0.45
N VAL A 5 4.89 6.93 0.86
CA VAL A 5 6.29 6.94 0.43
C VAL A 5 6.99 5.63 0.81
N LEU A 6 6.81 5.17 2.06
CA LEU A 6 7.37 3.88 2.52
C LEU A 6 6.78 2.69 1.76
N ALA A 7 5.47 2.69 1.52
CA ALA A 7 4.79 1.63 0.77
C ALA A 7 5.27 1.54 -0.68
N CYS A 8 5.67 2.68 -1.27
CA CYS A 8 6.28 2.75 -2.61
C CYS A 8 7.80 2.49 -2.58
N GLY A 9 8.36 2.05 -1.47
CA GLY A 9 9.81 1.78 -1.34
C GLY A 9 10.68 3.04 -1.26
N GLY A 10 10.08 4.23 -1.10
CA GLY A 10 10.80 5.50 -0.97
C GLY A 10 11.24 5.79 0.47
N ASP A 11 12.22 6.67 0.62
CA ASP A 11 12.68 7.18 1.93
C ASP A 11 12.05 8.55 2.21
N PRO A 12 11.16 8.68 3.21
CA PRO A 12 10.57 9.97 3.54
C PRO A 12 11.55 10.97 4.15
N THR A 13 12.78 10.56 4.53
CA THR A 13 13.84 11.49 4.96
C THR A 13 14.61 12.09 3.78
N HIS A 14 14.45 11.50 2.59
CA HIS A 14 15.06 11.92 1.32
C HIS A 14 14.00 11.88 0.21
N PHE A 15 12.85 12.55 0.44
CA PHE A 15 11.70 12.49 -0.46
C PHE A 15 11.96 13.13 -1.83
N GLY A 16 12.87 14.09 -1.90
CA GLY A 16 13.22 14.80 -3.12
C GLY A 16 14.14 15.98 -2.84
N LYS A 17 14.21 16.91 -3.77
CA LYS A 17 14.96 18.16 -3.64
C LYS A 17 14.01 19.35 -3.68
N ASP A 18 14.27 20.35 -2.87
CA ASP A 18 13.62 21.66 -2.96
C ASP A 18 14.22 22.52 -4.09
N ALA A 19 13.73 23.74 -4.24
CA ALA A 19 14.19 24.69 -5.26
C ALA A 19 15.68 25.06 -5.10
N ASP A 20 16.23 24.96 -3.90
CA ASP A 20 17.63 25.29 -3.58
C ASP A 20 18.54 24.04 -3.68
N GLY A 21 18.00 22.90 -4.03
CA GLY A 21 18.70 21.62 -4.16
C GLY A 21 18.93 20.88 -2.83
N SER A 22 18.35 21.36 -1.72
CA SER A 22 18.41 20.70 -0.42
C SER A 22 17.45 19.52 -0.35
N ASP A 23 17.76 18.50 0.48
CA ASP A 23 16.90 17.34 0.66
C ASP A 23 15.60 17.71 1.38
N ILE A 24 14.46 17.30 0.81
CA ILE A 24 13.16 17.40 1.45
C ILE A 24 13.02 16.23 2.43
N ASN A 25 13.00 16.54 3.72
CA ASN A 25 12.82 15.56 4.79
C ASN A 25 11.41 15.69 5.38
N LEU A 26 10.48 14.83 4.95
CA LEU A 26 9.10 14.84 5.40
C LEU A 26 8.94 14.52 6.90
N ILE A 27 9.91 13.85 7.51
CA ILE A 27 9.90 13.55 8.94
C ILE A 27 10.30 14.79 9.75
N ALA A 28 11.32 15.53 9.29
CA ALA A 28 11.71 16.80 9.88
C ALA A 28 10.56 17.82 9.80
N ASP A 29 10.11 18.10 8.58
CA ASP A 29 9.13 19.15 8.30
C ASP A 29 7.77 18.87 8.96
N GLY A 30 7.39 17.62 9.00
CA GLY A 30 6.09 17.24 9.53
C GLY A 30 6.08 16.91 11.01
N VAL A 31 7.23 16.68 11.66
CA VAL A 31 7.30 16.23 13.04
C VAL A 31 8.35 16.98 13.85
N TYR A 32 9.63 16.53 13.87
CA TYR A 32 10.57 17.02 14.89
C TYR A 32 11.03 18.46 14.69
N ASP A 33 10.97 19.00 13.49
CA ASP A 33 11.24 20.41 13.17
C ASP A 33 9.99 21.22 12.78
N ARG A 34 8.80 20.60 12.90
CA ARG A 34 7.53 21.27 12.60
C ARG A 34 7.37 22.60 13.33
N GLY A 35 7.87 22.70 14.56
CA GLY A 35 7.85 23.93 15.34
C GLY A 35 8.59 25.12 14.74
N LYS A 36 9.44 24.90 13.73
CA LYS A 36 10.10 25.99 12.98
C LYS A 36 9.11 26.75 12.07
N THR A 37 7.97 26.16 11.73
CA THR A 37 6.95 26.74 10.86
C THR A 37 5.63 26.97 11.58
N ILE A 38 5.10 25.94 12.25
CA ILE A 38 3.86 25.99 13.01
C ILE A 38 3.92 24.94 14.13
N ASP A 39 3.35 25.25 15.29
CA ASP A 39 3.27 24.28 16.39
C ASP A 39 2.62 22.97 15.95
N ILE A 40 3.22 21.84 16.31
CA ILE A 40 2.68 20.51 15.96
C ILE A 40 1.30 20.28 16.56
N GLY A 41 1.00 20.92 17.71
CA GLY A 41 -0.30 20.88 18.38
C GLY A 41 -1.31 21.90 17.86
N ALA A 42 -1.04 22.63 16.78
CA ALA A 42 -1.97 23.62 16.22
C ALA A 42 -3.35 23.05 15.90
N GLN A 43 -3.42 21.75 15.56
CA GLN A 43 -4.65 20.98 15.34
C GLN A 43 -5.11 20.19 16.58
N GLY A 44 -4.64 20.56 17.77
CA GLY A 44 -4.92 19.83 19.00
C GLY A 44 -4.01 18.61 19.22
N LEU A 45 -4.47 17.67 20.05
CA LEU A 45 -3.69 16.50 20.45
C LEU A 45 -3.24 15.62 19.26
N ASN A 46 -4.04 15.55 18.19
CA ASN A 46 -3.74 14.73 17.01
C ASN A 46 -2.35 14.96 16.43
N GLY A 47 -1.87 16.21 16.41
CA GLY A 47 -0.53 16.52 15.91
C GLY A 47 0.57 15.81 16.72
N TRP A 48 0.44 15.80 18.03
CA TRP A 48 1.37 15.11 18.93
C TRP A 48 1.29 13.60 18.79
N LEU A 49 0.07 13.03 18.69
CA LEU A 49 -0.16 11.59 18.56
C LEU A 49 0.45 11.06 17.26
N TRP A 50 0.05 11.63 16.13
CA TRP A 50 0.55 11.20 14.82
C TRP A 50 2.03 11.54 14.60
N GLY A 51 2.52 12.61 15.24
CA GLY A 51 3.94 12.91 15.27
C GLY A 51 4.75 11.80 15.94
N LEU A 52 4.33 11.37 17.14
CA LEU A 52 5.00 10.31 17.87
C LEU A 52 4.92 8.97 17.12
N ILE A 53 3.74 8.57 16.65
CA ILE A 53 3.55 7.38 15.82
C ILE A 53 4.48 7.41 14.59
N THR A 54 4.58 8.58 13.93
CA THR A 54 5.47 8.73 12.76
C THR A 54 6.93 8.51 13.13
N LEU A 55 7.40 9.11 14.23
CA LEU A 55 8.81 8.95 14.66
C LEU A 55 9.14 7.50 15.00
N ASP A 56 8.19 6.80 15.61
CA ASP A 56 8.40 5.43 16.09
C ASP A 56 8.23 4.39 14.99
N SER A 57 7.48 4.71 13.92
CA SER A 57 7.15 3.78 12.85
C SER A 57 8.39 3.17 12.17
N MET A 58 9.49 3.92 12.06
CA MET A 58 10.79 3.48 11.56
C MET A 58 11.92 3.84 12.55
N LYS A 59 11.56 4.24 13.78
CA LYS A 59 12.51 4.65 14.82
C LYS A 59 13.44 5.80 14.37
N TYR A 60 12.86 6.78 13.65
CA TYR A 60 13.63 7.89 13.10
C TYR A 60 14.44 8.63 14.18
N ASN A 61 15.69 8.93 13.86
CA ASN A 61 16.53 9.77 14.72
C ASN A 61 16.00 11.21 14.73
N ILE A 62 16.11 11.84 15.90
CA ILE A 62 15.82 13.26 16.09
C ILE A 62 17.17 13.96 16.31
N PRO A 63 17.59 14.85 15.40
CA PRO A 63 18.85 15.60 15.57
C PRO A 63 18.81 16.47 16.83
N ALA A 64 19.98 16.70 17.43
CA ALA A 64 20.10 17.64 18.54
C ALA A 64 19.70 19.06 18.07
N GLY A 65 18.91 19.76 18.89
CA GLY A 65 18.41 21.11 18.56
C GLY A 65 17.14 21.13 17.72
N SER A 66 16.54 19.96 17.43
CA SER A 66 15.20 19.89 16.85
C SER A 66 14.14 20.53 17.75
N SER A 67 13.03 20.98 17.16
CA SER A 67 11.94 21.65 17.89
C SER A 67 11.26 20.76 18.92
N TYR A 68 11.17 19.46 18.63
CA TYR A 68 10.51 18.48 19.52
C TYR A 68 11.31 17.18 19.65
N THR A 69 11.31 16.62 20.86
CA THR A 69 11.87 15.30 21.18
C THR A 69 10.75 14.32 21.51
N ARG A 70 11.04 12.99 21.42
CA ARG A 70 10.09 11.95 21.85
C ARG A 70 9.65 12.13 23.29
N THR A 71 10.58 12.42 24.18
CA THR A 71 10.27 12.61 25.61
C THR A 71 9.31 13.77 25.85
N GLU A 72 9.48 14.89 25.14
CA GLU A 72 8.57 16.03 25.21
C GLU A 72 7.20 15.69 24.65
N MET A 73 7.15 14.95 23.51
CA MET A 73 5.88 14.51 22.91
C MET A 73 5.11 13.58 23.84
N ILE A 74 5.78 12.58 24.45
CA ILE A 74 5.15 11.67 25.43
C ILE A 74 4.60 12.46 26.61
N LYS A 75 5.41 13.34 27.22
CA LYS A 75 4.98 14.18 28.35
C LYS A 75 3.79 15.06 27.97
N LYS A 76 3.83 15.62 26.74
CA LYS A 76 2.75 16.46 26.23
C LYS A 76 1.46 15.67 26.06
N ILE A 77 1.53 14.47 25.46
CA ILE A 77 0.36 13.59 25.33
C ILE A 77 -0.22 13.26 26.70
N LEU A 78 0.59 12.81 27.63
CA LEU A 78 0.14 12.48 29.00
C LEU A 78 -0.50 13.69 29.72
N SER A 79 -0.03 14.91 29.44
CA SER A 79 -0.62 16.12 30.02
C SER A 79 -2.02 16.47 29.49
N PHE A 80 -2.48 15.80 28.45
CA PHE A 80 -3.83 15.91 27.89
C PHE A 80 -4.82 14.91 28.45
N GLN A 81 -4.37 14.00 29.33
CA GLN A 81 -5.30 13.06 29.98
C GLN A 81 -6.30 13.82 30.86
N LEU A 82 -7.56 13.52 30.67
CA LEU A 82 -8.67 14.22 31.31
C LEU A 82 -9.00 13.60 32.69
N PRO A 83 -9.80 14.26 33.52
CA PRO A 83 -10.22 13.73 34.83
C PRO A 83 -11.04 12.43 34.77
N ASP A 84 -11.63 12.11 33.61
CA ASP A 84 -12.31 10.85 33.33
C ASP A 84 -11.38 9.75 32.78
N ASP A 85 -10.06 9.98 32.88
CA ASP A 85 -8.98 9.09 32.48
C ASP A 85 -8.82 8.87 30.97
N GLY A 86 -9.66 9.50 30.12
CA GLY A 86 -9.51 9.47 28.67
C GLY A 86 -8.81 10.69 28.08
N PHE A 87 -8.93 10.85 26.77
CA PHE A 87 -8.33 11.95 26.01
C PHE A 87 -9.35 12.62 25.10
N ASN A 88 -9.14 13.89 24.78
CA ASN A 88 -9.91 14.61 23.77
C ASN A 88 -8.98 15.45 22.89
N LEU A 89 -9.48 15.87 21.73
CA LEU A 89 -8.71 16.66 20.77
C LEU A 89 -8.13 17.92 21.36
N ARG A 90 -8.87 18.55 22.27
CA ARG A 90 -8.46 19.77 22.99
C ARG A 90 -8.70 19.60 24.48
N PHE A 91 -7.73 20.02 25.27
CA PHE A 91 -7.89 20.10 26.71
C PHE A 91 -8.60 21.43 27.05
N ALA A 92 -9.81 21.35 27.54
CA ALA A 92 -10.57 22.47 28.05
C ALA A 92 -11.31 22.06 29.34
N GLN A 93 -11.65 23.05 30.18
CA GLN A 93 -12.42 22.77 31.38
C GLN A 93 -13.79 22.17 31.02
N GLY A 94 -14.12 21.03 31.60
CA GLY A 94 -15.36 20.31 31.33
C GLY A 94 -15.33 19.43 30.08
N SER A 95 -14.18 19.29 29.41
CA SER A 95 -14.04 18.30 28.34
C SER A 95 -14.16 16.88 28.91
N THR A 96 -14.86 16.03 28.19
CA THR A 96 -14.96 14.58 28.43
C THR A 96 -14.17 13.83 27.39
N ALA A 97 -13.80 12.59 27.71
CA ALA A 97 -13.09 11.72 26.79
C ALA A 97 -13.87 11.50 25.49
N ASP A 98 -13.12 11.50 24.38
CA ASP A 98 -13.59 11.04 23.08
C ASP A 98 -12.97 9.66 22.80
N PRO A 99 -13.74 8.67 22.34
CA PRO A 99 -13.24 7.30 22.15
C PRO A 99 -12.14 7.23 21.09
N ASP A 100 -12.24 7.98 19.99
CA ASP A 100 -11.26 7.97 18.92
C ASP A 100 -9.91 8.55 19.39
N ILE A 101 -9.96 9.72 20.02
CA ILE A 101 -8.76 10.40 20.52
C ILE A 101 -8.10 9.59 21.63
N THR A 102 -8.92 8.97 22.51
CA THR A 102 -8.42 8.08 23.57
C THR A 102 -7.73 6.85 22.97
N ALA A 103 -8.33 6.22 21.97
CA ALA A 103 -7.73 5.09 21.27
C ALA A 103 -6.43 5.47 20.55
N MET A 104 -6.42 6.61 19.84
CA MET A 104 -5.20 7.12 19.18
C MET A 104 -4.09 7.45 20.19
N ALA A 105 -4.43 7.96 21.38
CA ALA A 105 -3.45 8.19 22.42
C ALA A 105 -2.81 6.87 22.92
N ILE A 106 -3.61 5.82 23.11
CA ILE A 106 -3.10 4.48 23.43
C ILE A 106 -2.18 3.97 22.31
N GLN A 107 -2.55 4.12 21.04
CA GLN A 107 -1.72 3.72 19.90
C GLN A 107 -0.37 4.45 19.91
N ALA A 108 -0.36 5.76 20.13
CA ALA A 108 0.86 6.56 20.17
C ALA A 108 1.77 6.20 21.37
N LEU A 109 1.19 5.83 22.50
CA LEU A 109 1.90 5.45 23.73
C LEU A 109 2.25 3.95 23.79
N ALA A 110 1.73 3.13 22.90
CA ALA A 110 1.92 1.68 22.90
C ALA A 110 3.39 1.23 22.94
N PRO A 111 4.33 1.84 22.17
CA PRO A 111 5.76 1.48 22.24
C PRO A 111 6.39 1.71 23.62
N TYR A 112 5.75 2.51 24.46
CA TYR A 112 6.23 2.90 25.78
C TYR A 112 5.45 2.25 26.92
N TYR A 113 4.42 1.49 26.63
CA TYR A 113 3.49 0.90 27.60
C TYR A 113 4.19 0.06 28.68
N ARG A 114 5.28 -0.60 28.30
CA ARG A 114 6.09 -1.44 29.21
C ARG A 114 7.41 -0.81 29.63
N ASN A 115 7.69 0.41 29.17
CA ASN A 115 8.89 1.13 29.49
C ASN A 115 8.71 1.90 30.81
N SER A 116 9.42 1.50 31.87
CA SER A 116 9.32 2.13 33.18
C SER A 116 9.82 3.57 33.21
N THR A 117 10.66 3.99 32.25
CA THR A 117 11.23 5.34 32.20
C THR A 117 10.19 6.42 32.02
N PHE A 118 9.11 6.13 31.26
CA PHE A 118 8.10 7.13 30.91
C PHE A 118 6.83 7.06 31.75
N ASN A 119 6.71 6.04 32.59
CA ASN A 119 5.54 5.82 33.46
C ASN A 119 4.18 5.88 32.70
N VAL A 120 4.15 5.29 31.50
CA VAL A 120 3.03 5.33 30.57
C VAL A 120 1.94 4.30 30.91
N LYS A 121 2.32 3.21 31.60
CA LYS A 121 1.43 2.07 31.82
C LYS A 121 0.14 2.46 32.55
N ASP A 122 0.25 3.14 33.70
CA ASP A 122 -0.93 3.52 34.47
C ASP A 122 -1.88 4.47 33.73
N PRO A 123 -1.41 5.53 33.04
CA PRO A 123 -2.25 6.35 32.17
C PRO A 123 -2.97 5.56 31.07
N VAL A 124 -2.29 4.60 30.44
CA VAL A 124 -2.89 3.78 29.38
C VAL A 124 -3.91 2.80 29.95
N ASP A 125 -3.63 2.15 31.08
CA ASP A 125 -4.59 1.26 31.73
C ASP A 125 -5.88 2.01 32.12
N LYS A 126 -5.76 3.22 32.63
CA LYS A 126 -6.91 4.09 32.94
C LYS A 126 -7.67 4.51 31.68
N ALA A 127 -6.97 4.79 30.59
CA ALA A 127 -7.59 5.09 29.31
C ALA A 127 -8.38 3.89 28.75
N LEU A 128 -7.88 2.66 28.93
CA LEU A 128 -8.62 1.45 28.58
C LEU A 128 -9.89 1.28 29.41
N ASP A 129 -9.82 1.54 30.72
CA ASP A 129 -11.00 1.50 31.58
C ASP A 129 -12.02 2.60 31.21
N CYS A 130 -11.54 3.77 30.81
CA CYS A 130 -12.38 4.84 30.25
C CYS A 130 -13.08 4.36 28.98
N LEU A 131 -12.35 3.80 27.99
CA LEU A 131 -12.95 3.26 26.77
C LEU A 131 -13.99 2.19 27.04
N SER A 132 -13.71 1.26 27.98
CA SER A 132 -14.69 0.24 28.39
C SER A 132 -15.98 0.84 28.94
N LYS A 133 -15.92 1.98 29.65
CA LYS A 133 -17.10 2.70 30.15
C LYS A 133 -17.85 3.47 29.06
N LEU A 134 -17.14 3.92 28.03
CA LEU A 134 -17.72 4.62 26.87
C LEU A 134 -18.37 3.66 25.86
N GLN A 135 -18.05 2.36 25.93
CA GLN A 135 -18.64 1.36 25.06
C GLN A 135 -20.12 1.19 25.33
N LEU A 136 -20.91 1.24 24.28
CA LEU A 136 -22.37 1.08 24.34
C LEU A 136 -22.75 -0.40 24.50
N ASP A 137 -23.98 -0.65 24.91
CA ASP A 137 -24.56 -2.01 25.03
C ASP A 137 -24.60 -2.77 23.69
N THR A 138 -24.52 -2.06 22.58
CA THR A 138 -24.40 -2.56 21.21
C THR A 138 -22.98 -2.92 20.80
N GLY A 139 -22.01 -2.79 21.71
CA GLY A 139 -20.60 -3.10 21.49
C GLY A 139 -19.80 -2.01 20.78
N ASP A 140 -20.45 -1.01 20.18
CA ASP A 140 -19.84 0.12 19.47
C ASP A 140 -19.68 1.37 20.35
N PHE A 141 -19.32 2.49 19.74
CA PHE A 141 -19.01 3.74 20.42
C PHE A 141 -19.66 4.92 19.74
N ARG A 142 -19.79 6.01 20.49
CA ARG A 142 -20.28 7.28 19.99
C ARG A 142 -19.19 8.35 20.10
N SER A 143 -18.73 8.85 18.96
CA SER A 143 -17.80 9.97 18.85
C SER A 143 -18.50 11.15 18.20
N TRP A 144 -18.27 12.36 18.72
CA TRP A 144 -18.91 13.61 18.24
C TRP A 144 -20.43 13.54 18.07
N GLY A 145 -21.08 12.70 18.86
CA GLY A 145 -22.53 12.56 18.86
C GLY A 145 -23.08 11.45 17.98
N THR A 146 -22.29 10.81 17.13
CA THR A 146 -22.69 9.78 16.20
C THR A 146 -22.04 8.43 16.51
N ARG A 147 -22.82 7.34 16.51
CA ARG A 147 -22.28 5.97 16.53
C ARG A 147 -21.65 5.67 15.19
N ASN A 148 -20.41 5.19 15.18
CA ASN A 148 -19.70 4.99 13.92
C ASN A 148 -18.70 3.83 13.97
N SER A 149 -18.39 3.29 12.82
CA SER A 149 -17.48 2.16 12.63
C SER A 149 -16.01 2.56 12.82
N GLU A 150 -15.67 3.83 12.58
CA GLU A 150 -14.31 4.34 12.73
C GLU A 150 -13.87 4.30 14.19
N SER A 151 -14.76 4.67 15.13
CA SER A 151 -14.48 4.58 16.56
C SER A 151 -14.18 3.15 16.99
N VAL A 152 -14.99 2.18 16.53
CA VAL A 152 -14.73 0.74 16.78
C VAL A 152 -13.38 0.33 16.22
N SER A 153 -13.07 0.76 14.99
CA SER A 153 -11.82 0.46 14.31
C SER A 153 -10.60 1.01 15.06
N GLN A 154 -10.65 2.26 15.52
CA GLN A 154 -9.55 2.89 16.28
C GLN A 154 -9.29 2.15 17.60
N ILE A 155 -10.34 1.68 18.28
CA ILE A 155 -10.20 0.96 19.54
C ILE A 155 -9.61 -0.43 19.29
N ILE A 156 -10.05 -1.15 18.26
CA ILE A 156 -9.44 -2.43 17.87
C ILE A 156 -7.93 -2.26 17.63
N VAL A 157 -7.53 -1.25 16.85
CA VAL A 157 -6.11 -0.96 16.58
C VAL A 157 -5.35 -0.64 17.87
N SER A 158 -5.96 0.11 18.80
CA SER A 158 -5.33 0.48 20.06
C SER A 158 -5.06 -0.74 20.95
N LEU A 159 -6.03 -1.66 21.06
CA LEU A 159 -5.90 -2.91 21.82
C LEU A 159 -4.80 -3.80 21.22
N CYS A 160 -4.84 -4.00 19.90
CA CYS A 160 -3.80 -4.77 19.20
C CYS A 160 -2.40 -4.15 19.39
N SER A 161 -2.30 -2.82 19.47
CA SER A 161 -1.02 -2.12 19.64
C SER A 161 -0.34 -2.39 20.99
N ILE A 162 -1.11 -2.74 22.03
CA ILE A 162 -0.59 -3.09 23.36
C ILE A 162 -0.68 -4.59 23.68
N GLY A 163 -1.07 -5.41 22.68
CA GLY A 163 -1.15 -6.87 22.79
C GLY A 163 -2.41 -7.40 23.47
N VAL A 164 -3.47 -6.59 23.55
CA VAL A 164 -4.79 -7.00 24.06
C VAL A 164 -5.62 -7.57 22.91
N ASP A 165 -6.29 -8.69 23.13
CA ASP A 165 -7.17 -9.33 22.15
C ASP A 165 -8.55 -8.64 22.12
N PRO A 166 -8.93 -7.98 21.01
CA PRO A 166 -10.20 -7.26 20.92
C PRO A 166 -11.42 -8.18 20.87
N GLN A 167 -11.25 -9.48 20.66
CA GLN A 167 -12.35 -10.45 20.64
C GLN A 167 -12.64 -11.04 22.02
N ASN A 168 -11.62 -11.16 22.86
CA ASN A 168 -11.72 -11.94 24.11
C ASN A 168 -11.51 -11.11 25.38
N ASP A 169 -11.13 -9.84 25.29
CA ASP A 169 -10.99 -8.99 26.48
C ASP A 169 -12.38 -8.66 27.06
N SER A 170 -12.64 -9.14 28.26
CA SER A 170 -13.95 -9.02 28.91
C SER A 170 -14.39 -7.57 29.15
N ARG A 171 -13.49 -6.61 29.19
CA ARG A 171 -13.81 -5.18 29.32
C ARG A 171 -14.59 -4.68 28.11
N PHE A 172 -14.34 -5.28 26.94
CA PHE A 172 -14.89 -4.85 25.65
C PHE A 172 -15.92 -5.83 25.07
N ILE A 173 -16.49 -6.70 25.90
CA ILE A 173 -17.64 -7.53 25.53
C ILE A 173 -18.87 -6.97 26.22
N LYS A 174 -19.85 -6.47 25.46
CA LYS A 174 -21.13 -5.95 25.93
C LYS A 174 -22.27 -6.82 25.43
N ASN A 175 -23.07 -7.34 26.33
CA ASN A 175 -24.20 -8.23 25.97
C ASN A 175 -23.79 -9.42 25.06
N GLY A 176 -22.58 -9.92 25.20
CA GLY A 176 -22.02 -10.98 24.36
C GLY A 176 -21.47 -10.53 23.01
N ILE A 177 -21.51 -9.24 22.70
CA ILE A 177 -21.00 -8.63 21.47
C ILE A 177 -19.57 -8.15 21.74
N ASN A 178 -18.59 -8.67 21.01
CA ASN A 178 -17.21 -8.22 21.04
C ASN A 178 -16.96 -7.09 20.00
N LEU A 179 -15.75 -6.53 19.99
CA LEU A 179 -15.44 -5.40 19.09
C LEU A 179 -15.47 -5.77 17.60
N LEU A 180 -15.16 -7.02 17.25
CA LEU A 180 -15.25 -7.44 15.85
C LEU A 180 -16.70 -7.61 15.41
N ASP A 181 -17.56 -8.19 16.26
CA ASP A 181 -18.99 -8.27 16.00
C ASP A 181 -19.57 -6.87 15.81
N ALA A 182 -19.18 -5.91 16.66
CA ALA A 182 -19.61 -4.51 16.55
C ALA A 182 -19.10 -3.83 15.26
N LEU A 183 -17.88 -4.16 14.80
CA LEU A 183 -17.33 -3.66 13.55
C LEU A 183 -18.08 -4.24 12.34
N PHE A 184 -18.27 -5.57 12.32
CA PHE A 184 -18.97 -6.25 11.22
C PHE A 184 -20.44 -5.87 11.10
N TYR A 185 -21.05 -5.33 12.15
CA TYR A 185 -22.39 -4.73 12.06
C TYR A 185 -22.48 -3.63 11.00
N TYR A 186 -21.38 -2.91 10.73
CA TYR A 186 -21.30 -1.84 9.72
C TYR A 186 -20.92 -2.34 8.32
N GLN A 187 -20.59 -3.62 8.14
CA GLN A 187 -20.22 -4.16 6.84
C GLN A 187 -21.44 -4.18 5.91
N GLN A 188 -21.23 -3.77 4.65
CA GLN A 188 -22.25 -3.72 3.61
C GLN A 188 -22.11 -4.92 2.64
N GLU A 189 -23.14 -5.15 1.82
CA GLU A 189 -23.16 -6.25 0.84
C GLU A 189 -22.05 -6.16 -0.22
N ASP A 190 -21.58 -4.95 -0.53
CA ASP A 190 -20.48 -4.71 -1.46
C ASP A 190 -19.08 -4.98 -0.84
N GLY A 191 -19.04 -5.38 0.43
CA GLY A 191 -17.82 -5.65 1.19
C GLY A 191 -17.21 -4.43 1.85
N GLY A 192 -17.71 -3.22 1.58
CA GLY A 192 -17.32 -1.98 2.26
C GLY A 192 -17.93 -1.87 3.65
N PHE A 193 -17.63 -0.77 4.34
CA PHE A 193 -18.17 -0.47 5.67
C PHE A 193 -18.87 0.89 5.64
N ALA A 194 -20.05 0.96 6.24
CA ALA A 194 -20.73 2.23 6.46
C ALA A 194 -20.06 3.02 7.58
N HIS A 195 -20.07 4.33 7.46
CA HIS A 195 -19.70 5.22 8.56
C HIS A 195 -20.63 5.01 9.75
N SER A 196 -21.94 5.13 9.51
CA SER A 196 -22.97 5.03 10.53
C SER A 196 -24.29 4.62 9.89
N TYR A 197 -25.22 4.12 10.70
CA TYR A 197 -26.65 4.00 10.35
C TYR A 197 -27.47 5.21 10.82
N GLU A 198 -26.82 6.14 11.55
CA GLU A 198 -27.40 7.41 11.98
C GLU A 198 -26.95 8.53 11.04
N SER A 199 -27.79 9.55 10.88
CA SER A 199 -27.36 10.77 10.19
C SER A 199 -26.32 11.52 11.04
N ASP A 200 -25.18 11.83 10.43
CA ASP A 200 -24.11 12.59 11.09
C ASP A 200 -24.08 14.03 10.58
N PRO A 201 -24.53 15.01 11.38
CA PRO A 201 -24.44 16.42 11.00
C PRO A 201 -23.03 16.95 10.83
N GLY A 202 -22.03 16.29 11.46
CA GLY A 202 -20.61 16.63 11.35
C GLY A 202 -19.99 16.10 10.04
N ASN A 203 -20.63 15.09 9.42
CA ASN A 203 -20.17 14.45 8.18
C ASN A 203 -21.36 14.23 7.20
N PRO A 204 -21.96 15.31 6.67
CA PRO A 204 -23.15 15.21 5.84
C PRO A 204 -22.94 14.49 4.49
N SER A 205 -21.69 14.19 4.14
CA SER A 205 -21.37 13.39 2.94
C SER A 205 -21.44 11.89 3.18
N ALA A 206 -21.47 11.44 4.42
CA ALA A 206 -21.64 10.03 4.76
C ALA A 206 -23.14 9.69 4.77
N ILE A 207 -23.56 8.86 3.82
CA ILE A 207 -24.96 8.41 3.73
C ILE A 207 -25.16 7.25 4.73
N PRO A 208 -26.16 7.33 5.63
CA PRO A 208 -26.40 6.26 6.59
C PRO A 208 -26.65 4.91 5.91
N GLY A 209 -25.92 3.88 6.37
CA GLY A 209 -26.06 2.52 5.86
C GLY A 209 -25.47 2.28 4.46
N GLU A 210 -24.74 3.23 3.90
CA GLU A 210 -24.00 3.05 2.65
C GLU A 210 -22.50 2.94 2.90
N SER A 211 -21.79 2.19 2.05
CA SER A 211 -20.34 2.06 2.10
C SER A 211 -19.65 3.41 1.99
N ASN A 212 -18.74 3.68 2.91
CA ASN A 212 -17.96 4.90 2.98
C ASN A 212 -16.47 4.56 2.86
N SER A 213 -15.74 5.29 2.03
CA SER A 213 -14.33 5.01 1.77
C SER A 213 -13.43 5.17 3.01
N ILE A 214 -13.71 6.16 3.88
CA ILE A 214 -12.93 6.38 5.09
C ILE A 214 -13.25 5.29 6.12
N ALA A 215 -14.52 4.97 6.33
CA ALA A 215 -14.95 3.89 7.20
C ALA A 215 -14.35 2.54 6.77
N THR A 216 -14.39 2.25 5.46
CA THR A 216 -13.83 1.03 4.89
C THR A 216 -12.30 0.95 5.08
N ASP A 217 -11.56 2.05 4.84
CA ASP A 217 -10.12 2.09 5.08
C ASP A 217 -9.79 1.84 6.56
N GLN A 218 -10.50 2.48 7.49
CA GLN A 218 -10.26 2.29 8.92
C GLN A 218 -10.66 0.89 9.40
N ALA A 219 -11.75 0.32 8.90
CA ALA A 219 -12.13 -1.06 9.17
C ALA A 219 -11.07 -2.05 8.66
N LEU A 220 -10.54 -1.83 7.45
CA LEU A 220 -9.45 -2.64 6.91
C LEU A 220 -8.19 -2.55 7.80
N LEU A 221 -7.83 -1.35 8.26
CA LEU A 221 -6.69 -1.18 9.18
C LEU A 221 -6.89 -1.94 10.49
N ALA A 222 -8.11 -1.92 11.05
CA ALA A 222 -8.46 -2.67 12.25
C ALA A 222 -8.36 -4.19 12.03
N LEU A 223 -8.92 -4.70 10.95
CA LEU A 223 -8.84 -6.13 10.60
C LEU A 223 -7.41 -6.59 10.34
N VAL A 224 -6.59 -5.75 9.68
CA VAL A 224 -5.17 -6.00 9.49
C VAL A 224 -4.42 -6.01 10.82
N ALA A 225 -4.76 -5.13 11.78
CA ALA A 225 -4.15 -5.13 13.10
C ALA A 225 -4.44 -6.44 13.86
N VAL A 226 -5.69 -6.91 13.82
CA VAL A 226 -6.09 -8.20 14.41
C VAL A 226 -5.35 -9.36 13.74
N TRP A 227 -5.33 -9.40 12.42
CA TRP A 227 -4.63 -10.43 11.68
C TRP A 227 -3.13 -10.45 12.00
N ARG A 228 -2.46 -9.28 12.02
CA ARG A 228 -1.04 -9.17 12.37
C ARG A 228 -0.78 -9.67 13.79
N GLN A 229 -1.63 -9.31 14.75
CA GLN A 229 -1.54 -9.79 16.13
C GLN A 229 -1.68 -11.32 16.21
N ALA A 230 -2.66 -11.90 15.51
CA ALA A 230 -2.88 -13.34 15.47
C ALA A 230 -1.68 -14.09 14.82
N GLN A 231 -1.02 -13.50 13.85
CA GLN A 231 0.18 -14.06 13.22
C GLN A 231 1.48 -13.79 14.00
N GLY A 232 1.42 -13.07 15.12
CA GLY A 232 2.61 -12.70 15.88
C GLY A 232 3.51 -11.69 15.15
N MET A 233 2.95 -10.85 14.27
CA MET A 233 3.65 -9.80 13.52
C MET A 233 3.77 -8.52 14.35
N SER A 234 4.55 -7.54 13.87
CA SER A 234 4.65 -6.20 14.47
C SER A 234 3.30 -5.48 14.50
N ILE A 235 3.14 -4.53 15.41
CA ILE A 235 1.96 -3.66 15.47
C ILE A 235 1.74 -2.89 14.16
N LEU A 236 0.51 -2.44 13.92
CA LEU A 236 0.09 -1.87 12.64
C LEU A 236 0.99 -0.73 12.11
N TYR A 237 1.46 0.14 13.00
CA TYR A 237 2.27 1.30 12.63
C TYR A 237 3.78 1.11 12.82
N ASP A 238 4.24 -0.09 13.12
CA ASP A 238 5.66 -0.41 13.15
C ASP A 238 6.09 -0.98 11.80
N PHE A 239 6.77 -0.15 11.01
CA PHE A 239 7.24 -0.49 9.66
C PHE A 239 8.71 -0.90 9.64
N ARG A 240 9.35 -1.05 10.81
CA ARG A 240 10.74 -1.48 10.87
C ARG A 240 10.88 -2.91 10.37
N PRO A 241 11.89 -3.18 9.54
CA PRO A 241 12.20 -4.55 9.15
C PRO A 241 12.39 -5.44 10.38
N GLY A 242 11.66 -6.56 10.44
CA GLY A 242 11.76 -7.53 11.52
C GLY A 242 11.34 -7.05 12.90
N SER A 243 10.55 -5.98 13.02
CA SER A 243 9.95 -5.61 14.30
C SER A 243 9.01 -6.71 14.80
N VAL A 244 9.13 -7.05 16.09
CA VAL A 244 8.33 -8.12 16.69
C VAL A 244 6.94 -7.61 16.96
N SER A 245 5.97 -8.50 16.91
CA SER A 245 4.58 -8.26 17.31
C SER A 245 4.47 -7.68 18.71
N ALA A 246 3.36 -7.00 18.96
CA ALA A 246 2.88 -6.60 20.26
C ALA A 246 2.53 -7.78 21.20
N LYS A 247 3.05 -8.99 20.99
CA LYS A 247 3.03 -10.02 22.02
C LYS A 247 3.46 -9.39 23.33
N ILE A 248 2.76 -9.77 24.39
CA ILE A 248 3.13 -9.35 25.75
C ILE A 248 4.59 -9.78 26.00
N LEU A 249 5.50 -8.87 25.67
CA LEU A 249 6.92 -9.01 25.99
C LEU A 249 7.06 -8.85 27.50
N THR A 250 7.81 -9.71 28.13
CA THR A 250 8.21 -9.50 29.51
C THR A 250 9.09 -8.23 29.60
N PRO A 251 9.26 -7.61 30.78
CA PRO A 251 10.13 -6.45 30.92
C PRO A 251 11.54 -6.68 30.35
N GLU A 252 12.06 -7.90 30.47
CA GLU A 252 13.37 -8.31 29.96
C GLU A 252 13.35 -8.41 28.41
N GLU A 253 12.25 -8.87 27.81
CA GLU A 253 12.08 -8.90 26.35
C GLU A 253 11.88 -7.52 25.75
N SER A 254 11.39 -6.53 26.51
CA SER A 254 11.23 -5.15 26.05
C SER A 254 12.57 -4.40 25.91
N GLU A 255 13.63 -4.87 26.56
CA GLU A 255 14.98 -4.36 26.44
C GLU A 255 15.75 -4.98 25.25
N VAL A 256 15.28 -6.11 24.72
CA VAL A 256 15.88 -6.73 23.54
C VAL A 256 15.67 -5.79 22.36
N SER A 257 16.76 -5.34 21.78
CA SER A 257 16.78 -4.47 20.62
C SER A 257 15.85 -5.05 19.54
N PHE A 258 14.96 -4.23 19.02
CA PHE A 258 14.03 -4.55 17.93
C PHE A 258 14.76 -4.78 16.58
N ALA A 259 15.95 -5.37 16.62
CA ALA A 259 16.68 -5.76 15.44
C ALA A 259 16.10 -7.08 14.92
N GLY A 260 15.40 -6.98 13.83
CA GLY A 260 15.01 -8.02 12.90
C GLY A 260 14.66 -9.39 13.49
N SER A 261 13.40 -9.73 13.55
CA SER A 261 12.99 -11.08 13.96
C SER A 261 12.44 -11.91 12.80
N TYR A 262 12.45 -11.40 11.57
CA TYR A 262 12.20 -12.24 10.42
C TYR A 262 13.52 -12.91 10.04
N GLU A 263 13.50 -14.23 9.96
CA GLU A 263 14.58 -15.02 9.43
C GLU A 263 14.21 -15.40 7.99
N PHE A 264 15.04 -14.99 7.02
CA PHE A 264 14.90 -15.46 5.66
C PHE A 264 15.31 -16.93 5.65
N THR A 265 14.32 -17.80 5.75
CA THR A 265 14.49 -19.20 6.05
C THR A 265 15.12 -19.96 4.88
N GLU A 266 15.62 -21.17 5.14
CA GLU A 266 16.05 -22.09 4.06
C GLU A 266 14.93 -22.34 3.04
N ALA A 267 13.67 -22.37 3.48
CA ALA A 267 12.52 -22.51 2.58
C ALA A 267 12.35 -21.27 1.67
N ASP A 268 12.54 -20.06 2.20
CA ASP A 268 12.49 -18.83 1.40
C ASP A 268 13.65 -18.79 0.39
N GLN A 269 14.85 -19.23 0.80
CA GLN A 269 16.02 -19.35 -0.07
C GLN A 269 15.76 -20.34 -1.20
N GLN A 270 15.19 -21.51 -0.89
CA GLN A 270 14.82 -22.51 -1.89
C GLN A 270 13.76 -22.00 -2.87
N GLN A 271 12.76 -21.24 -2.40
CA GLN A 271 11.79 -20.59 -3.27
C GLN A 271 12.46 -19.55 -4.18
N ALA A 272 13.31 -18.71 -3.62
CA ALA A 272 14.07 -17.74 -4.41
C ALA A 272 14.98 -18.43 -5.44
N ASP A 273 15.57 -19.58 -5.11
CA ASP A 273 16.41 -20.35 -6.02
C ASP A 273 15.62 -21.10 -7.10
N ALA A 274 14.38 -21.44 -6.80
CA ALA A 274 13.47 -22.12 -7.74
C ALA A 274 12.82 -21.18 -8.75
N LEU A 275 12.98 -19.85 -8.62
CA LEU A 275 12.44 -18.90 -9.59
C LEU A 275 12.92 -19.22 -11.00
N PRO A 276 12.03 -19.17 -12.02
CA PRO A 276 12.38 -19.49 -13.38
C PRO A 276 13.39 -18.49 -13.95
N GLN A 277 14.28 -18.98 -14.83
CA GLN A 277 15.25 -18.10 -15.51
C GLN A 277 14.58 -17.02 -16.38
N LYS A 278 13.42 -17.32 -16.96
CA LYS A 278 12.60 -16.35 -17.67
C LYS A 278 11.36 -16.06 -16.83
N LEU A 279 11.34 -14.90 -16.20
CA LEU A 279 10.22 -14.42 -15.40
C LEU A 279 9.07 -13.96 -16.30
N THR A 280 7.87 -14.02 -15.75
CA THR A 280 6.63 -13.48 -16.31
C THR A 280 5.94 -12.62 -15.26
N THR A 281 4.91 -11.89 -15.63
CA THR A 281 4.11 -11.13 -14.66
C THR A 281 3.40 -12.02 -13.63
N GLU A 282 3.20 -13.31 -13.91
CA GLU A 282 2.68 -14.29 -12.96
C GLU A 282 3.58 -14.45 -11.71
N ASN A 283 4.89 -14.23 -11.87
CA ASN A 283 5.85 -14.35 -10.77
C ASN A 283 5.90 -13.11 -9.85
N ASP A 284 5.18 -12.03 -10.18
CA ASP A 284 5.26 -10.76 -9.44
C ASP A 284 4.92 -10.90 -7.95
N ALA A 285 3.83 -11.58 -7.64
CA ALA A 285 3.40 -11.75 -6.25
C ALA A 285 4.44 -12.53 -5.42
N GLU A 286 5.02 -13.58 -5.99
CA GLU A 286 6.03 -14.41 -5.33
C GLU A 286 7.34 -13.64 -5.13
N VAL A 287 7.84 -12.99 -6.18
CA VAL A 287 9.09 -12.21 -6.12
C VAL A 287 8.94 -11.05 -5.15
N THR A 288 7.81 -10.34 -5.19
CA THR A 288 7.51 -9.24 -4.26
C THR A 288 7.45 -9.72 -2.81
N ALA A 289 6.80 -10.87 -2.55
CA ALA A 289 6.72 -11.45 -1.21
C ALA A 289 8.11 -11.83 -0.68
N LEU A 290 8.91 -12.53 -1.49
CA LEU A 290 10.28 -12.93 -1.12
C LEU A 290 11.20 -11.72 -0.89
N LEU A 291 11.14 -10.72 -1.77
CA LEU A 291 11.92 -9.48 -1.64
C LEU A 291 11.55 -8.70 -0.37
N ASN A 292 10.25 -8.61 -0.04
CA ASN A 292 9.80 -7.97 1.19
C ASN A 292 10.25 -8.75 2.43
N LYS A 293 10.15 -10.07 2.42
CA LYS A 293 10.65 -10.92 3.49
C LYS A 293 12.15 -10.73 3.71
N LEU A 294 12.93 -10.71 2.61
CA LEU A 294 14.37 -10.51 2.67
C LEU A 294 14.74 -9.14 3.24
N LYS A 295 14.05 -8.07 2.78
CA LYS A 295 14.24 -6.71 3.32
C LYS A 295 13.93 -6.60 4.81
N MET A 296 13.06 -7.48 5.33
CA MET A 296 12.70 -7.53 6.75
C MET A 296 13.58 -8.49 7.56
N SER A 297 14.47 -9.24 6.94
CA SER A 297 15.32 -10.21 7.61
C SER A 297 16.57 -9.58 8.21
N ARG A 298 17.21 -10.32 9.14
CA ARG A 298 18.57 -10.01 9.58
C ARG A 298 19.56 -10.36 8.47
N ASP A 299 20.72 -9.72 8.51
CA ASP A 299 21.85 -10.13 7.68
C ASP A 299 22.22 -11.58 7.99
N PHE A 300 22.44 -12.37 6.94
CA PHE A 300 22.91 -13.75 7.00
C PHE A 300 23.93 -13.97 5.88
N ASP A 301 24.65 -15.07 5.94
CA ASP A 301 25.60 -15.39 4.88
C ASP A 301 24.85 -15.65 3.56
N GLY A 302 25.06 -14.79 2.57
CA GLY A 302 24.33 -14.79 1.29
C GLY A 302 23.26 -13.73 1.13
N TYR A 303 22.99 -12.90 2.15
CA TYR A 303 21.96 -11.84 2.10
C TYR A 303 22.08 -10.96 0.84
N ASP A 304 23.26 -10.42 0.58
CA ASP A 304 23.51 -9.54 -0.59
C ASP A 304 23.25 -10.26 -1.92
N THR A 305 23.52 -11.56 -1.97
CA THR A 305 23.29 -12.40 -3.16
C THR A 305 21.79 -12.49 -3.45
N TYR A 306 20.97 -12.82 -2.45
CA TYR A 306 19.52 -12.89 -2.60
C TYR A 306 18.90 -11.50 -2.80
N MET A 307 19.42 -10.45 -2.16
CA MET A 307 18.96 -9.09 -2.37
C MET A 307 19.16 -8.66 -3.82
N THR A 308 20.36 -8.91 -4.37
CA THR A 308 20.66 -8.63 -5.78
C THR A 308 19.75 -9.43 -6.71
N LYS A 309 19.60 -10.73 -6.47
CA LYS A 309 18.78 -11.64 -7.28
C LYS A 309 17.32 -11.22 -7.32
N LEU A 310 16.69 -10.99 -6.15
CA LEU A 310 15.29 -10.66 -6.06
C LEU A 310 14.98 -9.22 -6.52
N THR A 311 15.90 -8.29 -6.29
CA THR A 311 15.77 -6.91 -6.82
C THR A 311 15.83 -6.92 -8.35
N GLN A 312 16.76 -7.70 -8.94
CA GLN A 312 16.82 -7.85 -10.39
C GLN A 312 15.56 -8.52 -10.94
N ALA A 313 15.11 -9.61 -10.29
CA ALA A 313 13.87 -10.30 -10.67
C ALA A 313 12.65 -9.35 -10.67
N LYS A 314 12.52 -8.52 -9.65
CA LYS A 314 11.45 -7.50 -9.58
C LYS A 314 11.59 -6.47 -10.70
N SER A 315 12.80 -5.97 -10.95
CA SER A 315 13.06 -5.03 -12.04
C SER A 315 12.73 -5.60 -13.42
N ASP A 316 13.02 -6.88 -13.65
CA ASP A 316 12.70 -7.56 -14.90
C ASP A 316 11.18 -7.70 -15.10
N ILE A 317 10.44 -8.01 -14.04
CA ILE A 317 8.97 -8.07 -14.05
C ILE A 317 8.36 -6.68 -14.30
N ASP A 318 8.86 -5.64 -13.64
CA ASP A 318 8.41 -4.26 -13.85
C ASP A 318 8.65 -3.81 -15.29
N ALA A 319 9.77 -4.23 -15.89
CA ALA A 319 10.05 -3.99 -17.31
C ALA A 319 9.07 -4.72 -18.25
N LEU A 320 8.60 -5.94 -17.86
CA LEU A 320 7.55 -6.64 -18.63
C LEU A 320 6.21 -5.89 -18.57
N TYR A 321 5.80 -5.40 -17.41
CA TYR A 321 4.60 -4.57 -17.29
C TYR A 321 4.70 -3.31 -18.15
N ALA A 322 5.83 -2.61 -18.09
CA ALA A 322 6.07 -1.41 -18.92
C ALA A 322 6.03 -1.73 -20.43
N GLU A 323 6.56 -2.90 -20.85
CA GLU A 323 6.51 -3.33 -22.24
C GLU A 323 5.06 -3.65 -22.69
N ILE A 324 4.27 -4.35 -21.85
CA ILE A 324 2.86 -4.65 -22.13
C ILE A 324 2.04 -3.36 -22.22
N GLU A 325 2.22 -2.44 -21.29
CA GLU A 325 1.57 -1.13 -21.30
C GLU A 325 1.92 -0.32 -22.56
N SER A 326 3.19 -0.35 -22.96
CA SER A 326 3.66 0.27 -24.22
C SER A 326 3.05 -0.40 -25.45
N ILE A 327 2.85 -1.73 -25.47
CA ILE A 327 2.16 -2.42 -26.57
C ILE A 327 0.70 -1.98 -26.62
N ASN A 328 0.00 -1.93 -25.49
CA ASN A 328 -1.39 -1.51 -25.40
C ASN A 328 -1.58 -0.06 -25.86
N ALA A 329 -0.70 0.85 -25.46
CA ALA A 329 -0.72 2.23 -25.90
C ALA A 329 -0.46 2.38 -27.42
N ASP A 330 0.47 1.59 -27.97
CA ASP A 330 0.73 1.56 -29.41
C ASP A 330 -0.49 1.02 -30.19
N ILE A 331 -1.14 -0.02 -29.68
CA ILE A 331 -2.37 -0.59 -30.30
C ILE A 331 -3.48 0.46 -30.29
N GLU A 332 -3.75 1.07 -29.15
CA GLU A 332 -4.82 2.05 -28.98
C GLU A 332 -4.61 3.29 -29.85
N SER A 333 -3.37 3.79 -29.91
CA SER A 333 -3.08 5.02 -30.66
C SER A 333 -2.83 4.82 -32.16
N GLN A 334 -2.30 3.67 -32.58
CA GLN A 334 -1.84 3.47 -33.95
C GLN A 334 -2.67 2.45 -34.75
N ILE A 335 -3.30 1.47 -34.09
CA ILE A 335 -4.03 0.37 -34.75
C ILE A 335 -5.55 0.58 -34.70
N VAL A 336 -6.11 0.84 -33.51
CA VAL A 336 -7.56 0.99 -33.33
C VAL A 336 -8.16 2.08 -34.23
N PRO A 337 -7.50 3.23 -34.48
CA PRO A 337 -8.03 4.26 -35.36
C PRO A 337 -7.88 3.94 -36.87
N MET A 338 -7.17 2.86 -37.28
CA MET A 338 -6.96 2.51 -38.68
C MET A 338 -8.25 2.05 -39.37
N THR A 339 -8.75 2.82 -40.29
CA THR A 339 -9.95 2.47 -41.07
C THR A 339 -9.62 1.83 -42.44
N ASP A 340 -8.45 2.16 -43.04
CA ASP A 340 -8.01 1.66 -44.34
C ASP A 340 -6.48 1.44 -44.33
N PRO A 341 -6.03 0.30 -43.77
CA PRO A 341 -4.59 0.04 -43.60
C PRO A 341 -3.90 -0.21 -44.95
N GLY A 342 -2.97 0.68 -45.29
CA GLY A 342 -2.11 0.56 -46.47
C GLY A 342 -0.84 -0.28 -46.17
N LEU A 343 -0.05 -0.56 -47.21
CA LEU A 343 1.24 -1.26 -47.04
C LEU A 343 2.31 -0.37 -46.34
N GLY A 344 2.07 0.94 -46.24
CA GLY A 344 2.97 1.89 -45.56
C GLY A 344 3.04 1.65 -44.04
N GLU A 345 1.96 1.18 -43.43
CA GLU A 345 1.85 0.90 -41.99
C GLU A 345 2.38 -0.49 -41.57
N LYS A 346 2.76 -1.31 -42.58
CA LYS A 346 3.28 -2.67 -42.35
C LYS A 346 4.43 -2.73 -41.32
N PRO A 347 5.44 -1.82 -41.34
CA PRO A 347 6.50 -1.84 -40.34
C PRO A 347 5.99 -1.68 -38.88
N THR A 348 4.95 -0.89 -38.68
CA THR A 348 4.33 -0.70 -37.37
C THR A 348 3.66 -1.99 -36.89
N VAL A 349 2.85 -2.62 -37.75
CA VAL A 349 2.19 -3.89 -37.42
C VAL A 349 3.21 -5.00 -37.18
N ASP A 350 4.23 -5.13 -38.05
CA ASP A 350 5.27 -6.15 -37.90
C ASP A 350 6.07 -5.98 -36.58
N ARG A 351 6.34 -4.74 -36.16
CA ARG A 351 6.97 -4.40 -34.91
C ARG A 351 6.12 -4.86 -33.73
N LEU A 352 4.82 -4.56 -33.70
CA LEU A 352 3.89 -4.99 -32.67
C LEU A 352 3.81 -6.53 -32.61
N VAL A 353 3.68 -7.20 -33.74
CA VAL A 353 3.66 -8.66 -33.81
C VAL A 353 4.95 -9.28 -33.26
N LYS A 354 6.09 -8.67 -33.52
CA LYS A 354 7.39 -9.13 -32.99
C LYS A 354 7.44 -8.98 -31.47
N ARG A 355 7.01 -7.83 -30.93
CA ARG A 355 6.96 -7.56 -29.48
C ARG A 355 6.01 -8.53 -28.79
N TYR A 356 4.79 -8.67 -29.27
CA TYR A 356 3.81 -9.61 -28.75
C TYR A 356 4.30 -11.06 -28.72
N LYS A 357 4.96 -11.51 -29.78
CA LYS A 357 5.53 -12.88 -29.86
C LYS A 357 6.65 -13.13 -28.87
N ALA A 358 7.32 -12.09 -28.39
CA ALA A 358 8.39 -12.21 -27.38
C ALA A 358 7.83 -12.40 -25.97
N LEU A 359 6.58 -12.03 -25.72
CA LEU A 359 5.88 -12.23 -24.45
C LEU A 359 5.61 -13.72 -24.20
N SER A 360 5.51 -14.10 -22.92
CA SER A 360 5.00 -15.40 -22.50
C SER A 360 3.51 -15.55 -22.82
N ASP A 361 2.99 -16.77 -22.73
CA ASP A 361 1.56 -16.96 -22.98
C ASP A 361 0.69 -16.27 -21.91
N HIS A 362 1.14 -16.26 -20.66
CA HIS A 362 0.50 -15.49 -19.59
C HIS A 362 0.52 -13.97 -19.86
N ASP A 363 1.68 -13.42 -20.22
CA ASP A 363 1.83 -11.98 -20.47
C ASP A 363 1.02 -11.50 -21.70
N LYS A 364 0.81 -12.40 -22.67
CA LYS A 364 -0.05 -12.11 -23.86
C LYS A 364 -1.51 -11.89 -23.47
N GLU A 365 -1.99 -12.50 -22.40
CA GLU A 365 -3.36 -12.32 -21.91
C GLU A 365 -3.61 -10.89 -21.39
N LEU A 366 -2.55 -10.17 -21.02
CA LEU A 366 -2.61 -8.78 -20.57
C LEU A 366 -2.58 -7.75 -21.72
N VAL A 367 -2.40 -8.22 -22.96
CA VAL A 367 -2.41 -7.34 -24.14
C VAL A 367 -3.85 -7.14 -24.62
N GLU A 368 -4.30 -5.91 -24.54
CA GLU A 368 -5.64 -5.50 -24.93
C GLU A 368 -5.76 -5.28 -26.46
N ASN A 369 -6.96 -5.45 -27.01
CA ASN A 369 -7.29 -5.18 -28.41
C ASN A 369 -6.39 -5.90 -29.45
N TRP A 370 -5.78 -7.04 -29.10
CA TRP A 370 -4.89 -7.77 -29.99
C TRP A 370 -5.58 -8.24 -31.29
N ASP A 371 -6.88 -8.52 -31.23
CA ASP A 371 -7.68 -8.91 -32.40
C ASP A 371 -7.70 -7.80 -33.48
N ALA A 372 -7.64 -6.53 -33.10
CA ALA A 372 -7.52 -5.41 -34.04
C ALA A 372 -6.21 -5.48 -34.82
N VAL A 373 -5.09 -5.82 -34.14
CA VAL A 373 -3.79 -6.01 -34.81
C VAL A 373 -3.85 -7.14 -35.81
N LEU A 374 -4.47 -8.27 -35.43
CA LEU A 374 -4.63 -9.42 -36.33
C LEU A 374 -5.49 -9.08 -37.54
N ALA A 375 -6.58 -8.34 -37.36
CA ALA A 375 -7.45 -7.91 -38.44
C ALA A 375 -6.74 -6.99 -39.46
N VAL A 376 -6.02 -5.98 -38.95
CA VAL A 376 -5.20 -5.06 -39.78
C VAL A 376 -4.11 -5.85 -40.52
N LYS A 377 -3.43 -6.76 -39.82
CA LYS A 377 -2.39 -7.61 -40.45
C LYS A 377 -2.96 -8.48 -41.56
N ALA A 378 -4.12 -9.09 -41.38
CA ALA A 378 -4.76 -9.92 -42.39
C ALA A 378 -5.11 -9.12 -43.67
N GLN A 379 -5.60 -7.89 -43.51
CA GLN A 379 -5.88 -6.98 -44.64
C GLN A 379 -4.61 -6.63 -45.39
N MET A 380 -3.51 -6.30 -44.70
CA MET A 380 -2.23 -6.00 -45.30
C MET A 380 -1.62 -7.19 -46.07
N ASP A 381 -1.68 -8.38 -45.44
CA ASP A 381 -1.19 -9.62 -46.08
C ASP A 381 -1.99 -9.93 -47.36
N ALA A 382 -3.31 -9.67 -47.40
CA ALA A 382 -4.15 -9.79 -48.58
C ALA A 382 -3.77 -8.76 -49.66
N ALA A 383 -3.59 -7.48 -49.28
CA ALA A 383 -3.17 -6.43 -50.20
C ALA A 383 -1.79 -6.72 -50.80
N GLN A 384 -0.84 -7.22 -50.00
CA GLN A 384 0.48 -7.60 -50.47
C GLN A 384 0.42 -8.77 -51.46
N ARG A 385 -0.40 -9.81 -51.21
CA ARG A 385 -0.60 -10.91 -52.17
C ARG A 385 -1.17 -10.41 -53.47
N THR A 386 -2.15 -9.52 -53.43
CA THR A 386 -2.77 -8.91 -54.63
C THR A 386 -1.73 -8.13 -55.43
N LEU A 387 -0.88 -7.33 -54.78
CA LEU A 387 0.20 -6.59 -55.43
C LEU A 387 1.20 -7.54 -56.10
N PHE A 388 1.62 -8.63 -55.45
CA PHE A 388 2.51 -9.64 -56.06
C PHE A 388 1.88 -10.30 -57.28
N LEU A 389 0.57 -10.60 -57.25
CA LEU A 389 -0.13 -11.16 -58.43
C LEU A 389 -0.17 -10.17 -59.59
N ILE A 390 -0.41 -8.90 -59.34
CA ILE A 390 -0.42 -7.82 -60.36
C ILE A 390 0.97 -7.68 -60.96
N ILE A 391 2.01 -7.58 -60.12
CA ILE A 391 3.40 -7.44 -60.60
C ILE A 391 3.81 -8.69 -61.39
N GLY A 392 3.54 -9.87 -60.87
CA GLY A 392 3.82 -11.15 -61.53
C GLY A 392 3.11 -11.24 -62.87
N GLY A 393 1.83 -10.87 -62.94
CA GLY A 393 1.07 -10.79 -64.19
C GLY A 393 1.65 -9.81 -65.17
N ALA A 394 2.04 -8.61 -64.73
CA ALA A 394 2.69 -7.59 -65.59
C ALA A 394 4.04 -8.07 -66.16
N VAL A 395 4.85 -8.76 -65.36
CA VAL A 395 6.13 -9.36 -65.78
C VAL A 395 5.87 -10.42 -66.87
N VAL A 396 4.89 -11.32 -66.63
CA VAL A 396 4.52 -12.35 -67.63
C VAL A 396 4.07 -11.71 -68.95
N ILE A 397 3.25 -10.66 -68.92
CA ILE A 397 2.79 -9.92 -70.08
C ILE A 397 3.96 -9.27 -70.81
N MET A 398 4.90 -8.63 -70.06
CA MET A 398 6.10 -8.03 -70.70
C MET A 398 7.00 -9.07 -71.33
N VAL A 399 7.21 -10.20 -70.70
CA VAL A 399 7.99 -11.31 -71.30
C VAL A 399 7.30 -11.86 -72.52
N ALA A 400 5.99 -12.09 -72.50
CA ALA A 400 5.23 -12.55 -73.62
C ALA A 400 5.29 -11.49 -74.84
N ALA A 401 5.13 -10.21 -74.53
CA ALA A 401 5.24 -9.17 -75.48
C ALA A 401 6.66 -9.11 -76.14
N THR A 402 7.70 -9.25 -75.33
CA THR A 402 9.09 -9.28 -75.76
C THR A 402 9.37 -10.47 -76.69
N VAL A 403 8.86 -11.66 -76.35
CA VAL A 403 8.95 -12.87 -77.18
C VAL A 403 8.22 -12.66 -78.52
N VAL A 404 7.04 -12.11 -78.53
CA VAL A 404 6.25 -11.80 -79.72
C VAL A 404 7.00 -10.79 -80.63
N VAL A 405 7.54 -9.71 -80.05
CA VAL A 405 8.34 -8.73 -80.76
C VAL A 405 9.59 -9.35 -81.37
N ARG A 406 10.28 -10.22 -80.62
CA ARG A 406 11.49 -10.91 -81.14
C ARG A 406 11.16 -11.86 -82.22
N ARG A 407 10.11 -12.67 -82.17
CA ARG A 407 9.64 -13.54 -83.25
C ARG A 407 9.23 -12.73 -84.52
N ARG A 408 8.60 -11.61 -84.35
CA ARG A 408 8.27 -10.71 -85.51
C ARG A 408 9.50 -10.09 -86.20
N ARG A 409 10.62 -9.89 -85.44
CA ARG A 409 11.91 -9.42 -86.05
C ARG A 409 12.67 -10.52 -86.73
N GLU A 410 12.53 -11.77 -86.33
CA GLU A 410 13.17 -12.93 -86.91
C GLU A 410 12.44 -13.44 -88.19
N SER A 411 11.20 -13.00 -88.38
CA SER A 411 10.37 -13.36 -89.55
C SER A 411 10.30 -12.28 -90.65
N LYS A 412 11.12 -11.22 -90.52
CA LYS A 412 11.42 -10.22 -91.58
C LYS A 412 12.86 -10.35 -92.04
#